data_3d974d3e02756c5bfd5ccf0dab976202
#
_entry.id   3d974d3e02756c5bfd5ccf0dab976202
#
_cell.length_a   1.000
_cell.length_b   1.000
_cell.length_c   1.000
_cell.angle_alpha   90.00
_cell.angle_beta   90.00
_cell.angle_gamma   90.00
#
_symmetry.space_group_name_H-M   'P 1'
#
loop_
_entity.id
_entity.type
_entity.pdbx_description
1 polymer ?
#
loop_
_entity_poly.entity_id
_entity_poly.type
_entity_poly.pdbx_seq_one_letter_code
_entity_poly.pdbx_strand_id
1 'polypeptide(L)'
;MSLTIGIAGLPNVGKSTLFNALTRATVLAANYPFATIEPNVGVVPLPDPRLNKLAEIFGSQRILPATVSFVDIAGIVRGASEGEGLGNQFLANIREADAICQVTRAFSDPDVVHVDGKVDPASDIETIKTELILADMQTIEKQIPRLEKEVRGKKTEPIVLETARAALELLERGELLSGPEGAKLDQDALRSFQLMTSKPFIFVFNMDAAEMDNEEMKDELRSLVAPAEAIFLDAQFEAELVELDEEDAREMLAESGQDESGLDKLARVGFDTLGLQTYLTAGEKEARAWTIHKGDTAPKAAGVIHTDFEKGFIKAEVVSYDDLVEAGSMAAAKAAGKVRMEGKDYVMEDGDVVEFRFNV
;
A
#
# COMPACT_ATOMS: atom_id res chain seq x y z
N MET A 1 -5.97 7.07 -11.16
CA MET A 1 -4.90 7.63 -10.30
C MET A 1 -4.22 6.45 -9.65
N SER A 2 -2.90 6.43 -9.59
CA SER A 2 -2.18 5.40 -8.83
C SER A 2 -2.45 5.60 -7.35
N LEU A 3 -2.76 4.51 -6.63
CA LEU A 3 -2.89 4.54 -5.18
C LEU A 3 -1.53 4.80 -4.53
N THR A 4 -1.53 5.56 -3.45
CA THR A 4 -0.31 5.99 -2.77
C THR A 4 -0.33 5.66 -1.28
N ILE A 5 0.85 5.32 -0.75
CA ILE A 5 1.07 5.11 0.69
C ILE A 5 1.88 6.29 1.22
N GLY A 6 1.31 7.03 2.15
CA GLY A 6 2.00 8.14 2.80
C GLY A 6 2.93 7.66 3.91
N ILE A 7 4.23 7.96 3.81
CA ILE A 7 5.20 7.64 4.86
C ILE A 7 5.20 8.75 5.90
N ALA A 8 4.78 8.45 7.11
CA ALA A 8 4.70 9.35 8.25
C ALA A 8 5.60 8.87 9.39
N GLY A 9 6.02 9.77 10.27
CA GLY A 9 6.81 9.43 11.45
C GLY A 9 7.27 10.68 12.20
N LEU A 10 7.64 10.50 13.45
CA LEU A 10 8.27 11.55 14.25
C LEU A 10 9.65 11.90 13.68
N PRO A 11 10.24 13.05 14.04
CA PRO A 11 11.61 13.37 13.65
C PRO A 11 12.62 12.31 14.15
N ASN A 12 13.65 12.05 13.34
CA ASN A 12 14.77 11.16 13.67
C ASN A 12 14.42 9.67 13.89
N VAL A 13 13.32 9.19 13.30
CA VAL A 13 12.94 7.77 13.33
C VAL A 13 13.54 6.95 12.16
N GLY A 14 14.33 7.58 11.27
CA GLY A 14 14.88 6.93 10.07
C GLY A 14 13.99 7.07 8.82
N LYS A 15 12.91 7.88 8.89
CA LYS A 15 11.96 8.10 7.78
C LYS A 15 12.66 8.54 6.49
N SER A 16 13.57 9.52 6.55
CA SER A 16 14.28 10.04 5.37
C SER A 16 15.26 9.00 4.81
N THR A 17 15.89 8.19 5.64
CA THR A 17 16.78 7.10 5.19
C THR A 17 15.98 6.07 4.42
N LEU A 18 14.85 5.62 4.98
CA LEU A 18 13.93 4.68 4.33
C LEU A 18 13.40 5.26 3.00
N PHE A 19 12.96 6.52 3.00
CA PHE A 19 12.43 7.15 1.79
C PHE A 19 13.51 7.31 0.70
N ASN A 20 14.73 7.61 1.08
CA ASN A 20 15.85 7.67 0.14
C ASN A 20 16.15 6.30 -0.48
N ALA A 21 16.11 5.22 0.30
CA ALA A 21 16.24 3.86 -0.21
C ALA A 21 15.13 3.54 -1.22
N LEU A 22 13.87 3.83 -0.90
CA LEU A 22 12.72 3.68 -1.81
C LEU A 22 12.89 4.51 -3.11
N THR A 23 13.38 5.73 -3.00
CA THR A 23 13.60 6.60 -4.17
C THR A 23 14.74 6.11 -5.05
N ARG A 24 15.82 5.55 -4.48
CA ARG A 24 16.90 4.92 -5.24
C ARG A 24 16.43 3.67 -5.96
N ALA A 25 15.62 2.83 -5.31
CA ALA A 25 14.97 1.70 -5.97
C ALA A 25 14.13 2.15 -7.18
N THR A 26 13.46 3.30 -7.10
CA THR A 26 12.73 3.93 -8.21
C THR A 26 13.64 4.27 -9.39
N VAL A 27 14.82 4.85 -9.15
CA VAL A 27 15.76 5.23 -10.20
C VAL A 27 16.29 4.00 -10.93
N LEU A 28 16.54 2.91 -10.22
CA LEU A 28 16.90 1.62 -10.81
C LEU A 28 15.74 1.02 -11.62
N ALA A 29 14.51 1.22 -11.17
CA ALA A 29 13.29 0.81 -11.85
C ALA A 29 12.86 1.77 -13.00
N ALA A 30 13.49 2.93 -13.17
CA ALA A 30 13.13 3.94 -14.19
C ALA A 30 13.29 3.45 -15.65
N ASN A 31 13.88 2.29 -15.86
CA ASN A 31 13.85 1.59 -17.15
C ASN A 31 12.47 1.02 -17.52
N TYR A 32 11.49 1.07 -16.60
CA TYR A 32 10.11 0.68 -16.86
C TYR A 32 9.34 1.85 -17.49
N PRO A 33 8.65 1.66 -18.62
CA PRO A 33 7.79 2.67 -19.21
C PRO A 33 6.66 3.00 -18.23
N PHE A 34 6.42 4.30 -17.98
CA PHE A 34 5.43 4.89 -17.08
C PHE A 34 5.88 5.24 -15.64
N ALA A 35 7.16 5.05 -15.26
CA ALA A 35 7.68 5.64 -14.03
C ALA A 35 7.89 7.15 -14.27
N THR A 36 6.92 7.97 -13.91
CA THR A 36 7.10 9.42 -13.84
C THR A 36 7.83 9.71 -12.53
N ILE A 37 9.02 10.29 -12.60
CA ILE A 37 9.75 10.71 -11.39
C ILE A 37 9.10 12.00 -10.91
N GLU A 38 8.24 11.89 -9.91
CA GLU A 38 7.67 13.04 -9.22
C GLU A 38 8.49 13.34 -7.96
N PRO A 39 8.71 14.62 -7.61
CA PRO A 39 9.36 14.97 -6.35
C PRO A 39 8.62 14.34 -5.16
N ASN A 40 9.34 13.77 -4.22
CA ASN A 40 8.80 13.12 -3.02
C ASN A 40 7.92 11.88 -3.28
N VAL A 41 8.03 11.23 -4.43
CA VAL A 41 7.37 9.96 -4.72
C VAL A 41 8.44 8.89 -4.99
N GLY A 42 8.40 7.82 -4.21
CA GLY A 42 9.17 6.60 -4.43
C GLY A 42 8.27 5.53 -5.04
N VAL A 43 8.67 4.96 -6.18
CA VAL A 43 7.93 3.86 -6.84
C VAL A 43 8.74 2.59 -6.71
N VAL A 44 8.21 1.60 -6.04
CA VAL A 44 8.88 0.32 -5.78
C VAL A 44 8.22 -0.77 -6.60
N PRO A 45 9.00 -1.54 -7.39
CA PRO A 45 8.47 -2.70 -8.08
C PRO A 45 8.05 -3.77 -7.07
N LEU A 46 6.94 -4.46 -7.36
CA LEU A 46 6.48 -5.61 -6.58
C LEU A 46 7.15 -6.86 -7.14
N PRO A 47 8.04 -7.53 -6.39
CA PRO A 47 8.66 -8.78 -6.84
C PRO A 47 7.60 -9.83 -7.15
N ASP A 48 7.60 -10.34 -8.39
CA ASP A 48 6.69 -11.38 -8.82
C ASP A 48 7.43 -12.44 -9.65
N PRO A 49 7.84 -13.56 -9.04
CA PRO A 49 8.58 -14.62 -9.73
C PRO A 49 7.78 -15.28 -10.86
N ARG A 50 6.44 -15.13 -10.88
CA ARG A 50 5.59 -15.67 -11.94
C ARG A 50 5.90 -15.04 -13.30
N LEU A 51 6.31 -13.78 -13.31
CA LEU A 51 6.66 -13.07 -14.55
C LEU A 51 7.88 -13.64 -15.25
N ASN A 52 8.90 -14.07 -14.50
CA ASN A 52 10.08 -14.73 -15.06
C ASN A 52 9.70 -16.02 -15.79
N LYS A 53 8.83 -16.83 -15.15
CA LYS A 53 8.37 -18.08 -15.75
C LYS A 53 7.49 -17.86 -16.98
N LEU A 54 6.63 -16.86 -16.97
CA LEU A 54 5.85 -16.48 -18.15
C LEU A 54 6.76 -15.95 -19.27
N ALA A 55 7.78 -15.17 -18.97
CA ALA A 55 8.73 -14.69 -19.96
C ALA A 55 9.48 -15.85 -20.65
N GLU A 56 9.85 -16.89 -19.90
CA GLU A 56 10.43 -18.11 -20.48
C GLU A 56 9.44 -18.81 -21.44
N ILE A 57 8.19 -19.02 -21.03
CA ILE A 57 7.17 -19.73 -21.82
C ILE A 57 6.85 -19.00 -23.12
N PHE A 58 6.77 -17.65 -23.07
CA PHE A 58 6.38 -16.84 -24.22
C PHE A 58 7.55 -16.25 -25.01
N GLY A 59 8.80 -16.39 -24.53
CA GLY A 59 9.98 -15.77 -25.11
C GLY A 59 9.94 -14.24 -24.99
N SER A 60 9.40 -13.70 -23.90
CA SER A 60 9.19 -12.27 -23.70
C SER A 60 10.52 -11.51 -23.61
N GLN A 61 10.60 -10.38 -24.30
CA GLN A 61 11.80 -9.54 -24.33
C GLN A 61 11.95 -8.66 -23.08
N ARG A 62 10.85 -8.38 -22.38
CA ARG A 62 10.82 -7.51 -21.21
C ARG A 62 9.89 -8.09 -20.13
N ILE A 63 10.24 -7.82 -18.89
CA ILE A 63 9.45 -8.16 -17.70
C ILE A 63 9.04 -6.86 -17.04
N LEU A 64 7.74 -6.68 -16.79
CA LEU A 64 7.17 -5.47 -16.20
C LEU A 64 6.34 -5.83 -14.97
N PRO A 65 6.92 -5.74 -13.75
CA PRO A 65 6.18 -5.99 -12.51
C PRO A 65 5.14 -4.90 -12.22
N ALA A 66 4.20 -5.18 -11.34
CA ALA A 66 3.38 -4.17 -10.70
C ALA A 66 4.25 -3.27 -9.80
N THR A 67 3.74 -2.11 -9.42
CA THR A 67 4.46 -1.15 -8.58
C THR A 67 3.58 -0.61 -7.48
N VAL A 68 4.20 -0.21 -6.37
CA VAL A 68 3.57 0.53 -5.27
C VAL A 68 4.23 1.91 -5.17
N SER A 69 3.42 2.95 -4.99
CA SER A 69 3.90 4.32 -4.84
C SER A 69 3.89 4.75 -3.39
N PHE A 70 5.02 5.26 -2.92
CA PHE A 70 5.19 5.83 -1.59
C PHE A 70 5.43 7.33 -1.70
N VAL A 71 4.81 8.11 -0.81
CA VAL A 71 4.96 9.57 -0.77
C VAL A 71 5.57 9.98 0.56
N ASP A 72 6.65 10.76 0.53
CA ASP A 72 7.21 11.31 1.77
C ASP A 72 6.29 12.38 2.34
N ILE A 73 5.84 12.15 3.56
CA ILE A 73 5.07 13.12 4.33
C ILE A 73 6.00 13.74 5.36
N ALA A 74 6.11 15.07 5.36
CA ALA A 74 6.94 15.78 6.34
C ALA A 74 6.65 15.30 7.77
N GLY A 75 7.68 15.25 8.62
CA GLY A 75 7.54 14.73 9.99
C GLY A 75 6.51 15.52 10.81
N ILE A 76 5.77 14.82 11.65
CA ILE A 76 4.82 15.40 12.60
C ILE A 76 5.54 15.80 13.89
N VAL A 77 5.06 16.85 14.51
CA VAL A 77 5.40 17.23 15.90
C VAL A 77 4.10 17.31 16.70
N ARG A 78 4.18 17.11 18.02
CA ARG A 78 3.02 17.28 18.91
C ARG A 78 2.38 18.66 18.74
N GLY A 79 1.04 18.72 18.76
CA GLY A 79 0.27 19.94 18.56
C GLY A 79 0.05 20.30 17.08
N ALA A 80 0.28 19.37 16.16
CA ALA A 80 0.07 19.59 14.73
C ALA A 80 -1.40 19.88 14.38
N SER A 81 -2.34 19.33 15.14
CA SER A 81 -3.78 19.54 14.98
C SER A 81 -4.25 20.91 15.48
N GLU A 82 -3.50 21.56 16.36
CA GLU A 82 -3.83 22.89 16.92
C GLU A 82 -2.99 24.03 16.31
N GLY A 83 -1.91 23.67 15.56
CA GLY A 83 -0.92 24.62 15.06
C GLY A 83 -1.22 25.22 13.69
N GLU A 84 -0.68 26.43 13.45
CA GLU A 84 -0.59 27.04 12.13
C GLU A 84 0.70 26.56 11.42
N GLY A 85 0.65 26.26 10.11
CA GLY A 85 1.84 26.02 9.31
C GLY A 85 2.14 24.55 9.03
N LEU A 86 3.31 24.01 9.46
CA LEU A 86 3.82 22.69 9.09
C LEU A 86 2.88 21.53 9.48
N GLY A 87 2.19 21.62 10.62
CA GLY A 87 1.23 20.61 11.06
C GLY A 87 0.05 20.46 10.09
N ASN A 88 -0.51 21.57 9.62
CA ASN A 88 -1.60 21.55 8.65
C ASN A 88 -1.17 20.97 7.30
N GLN A 89 0.07 21.22 6.87
CA GLN A 89 0.61 20.63 5.65
C GLN A 89 0.81 19.12 5.80
N PHE A 90 1.29 18.65 6.94
CA PHE A 90 1.38 17.23 7.26
C PHE A 90 0.00 16.54 7.15
N LEU A 91 -1.01 17.08 7.81
CA LEU A 91 -2.37 16.53 7.79
C LEU A 91 -2.98 16.56 6.38
N ALA A 92 -2.68 17.59 5.58
CA ALA A 92 -3.14 17.67 4.19
C ALA A 92 -2.53 16.54 3.34
N ASN A 93 -1.23 16.30 3.46
CA ASN A 93 -0.54 15.23 2.74
C ASN A 93 -1.05 13.83 3.14
N ILE A 94 -1.33 13.62 4.45
CA ILE A 94 -1.98 12.36 4.89
C ILE A 94 -3.37 12.18 4.27
N ARG A 95 -4.14 13.26 4.12
CA ARG A 95 -5.48 13.18 3.49
C ARG A 95 -5.43 12.73 2.04
N GLU A 96 -4.38 13.09 1.32
CA GLU A 96 -4.20 12.71 -0.10
C GLU A 96 -3.75 11.25 -0.28
N ALA A 97 -3.05 10.65 0.68
CA ALA A 97 -2.62 9.27 0.62
C ALA A 97 -3.80 8.29 0.80
N ASP A 98 -3.70 7.09 0.23
CA ASP A 98 -4.71 6.03 0.33
C ASP A 98 -4.49 5.11 1.53
N ALA A 99 -3.25 4.97 1.98
CA ALA A 99 -2.85 4.27 3.20
C ALA A 99 -1.74 5.04 3.92
N ILE A 100 -1.51 4.74 5.19
CA ILE A 100 -0.50 5.39 6.03
C ILE A 100 0.54 4.35 6.43
N CYS A 101 1.81 4.60 6.09
CA CYS A 101 2.96 3.86 6.57
C CYS A 101 3.62 4.65 7.70
N GLN A 102 3.39 4.26 8.94
CA GLN A 102 4.00 4.91 10.08
C GLN A 102 5.35 4.29 10.40
N VAL A 103 6.43 5.07 10.26
CA VAL A 103 7.78 4.68 10.64
C VAL A 103 8.01 5.05 12.11
N THR A 104 8.40 4.06 12.90
CA THR A 104 8.63 4.18 14.33
C THR A 104 10.05 3.72 14.67
N ARG A 105 10.73 4.47 15.51
CA ARG A 105 12.08 4.14 15.95
C ARG A 105 12.06 3.03 17.00
N ALA A 106 12.76 1.94 16.71
CA ALA A 106 13.00 0.83 17.62
C ALA A 106 14.51 0.50 17.74
N PHE A 107 15.38 1.40 17.30
CA PHE A 107 16.84 1.30 17.41
C PHE A 107 17.40 2.23 18.48
N SER A 108 18.55 1.85 19.04
CA SER A 108 19.29 2.62 20.06
C SER A 108 20.57 3.19 19.46
N ASP A 109 20.59 4.48 19.16
CA ASP A 109 21.79 5.19 18.72
C ASP A 109 21.99 6.43 19.63
N PRO A 110 23.08 6.49 20.40
CA PRO A 110 23.37 7.62 21.31
C PRO A 110 23.63 8.94 20.56
N ASP A 111 24.03 8.89 19.30
CA ASP A 111 24.32 10.07 18.48
C ASP A 111 23.05 10.64 17.81
N VAL A 112 21.94 9.89 17.80
CA VAL A 112 20.65 10.31 17.27
C VAL A 112 19.70 10.68 18.42
N VAL A 113 19.46 11.98 18.59
CA VAL A 113 18.56 12.49 19.64
C VAL A 113 17.11 12.11 19.34
N HIS A 114 16.46 11.41 20.27
CA HIS A 114 15.01 11.20 20.22
C HIS A 114 14.27 12.47 20.66
N VAL A 115 13.13 12.78 20.05
CA VAL A 115 12.34 14.01 20.35
C VAL A 115 11.94 14.08 21.82
N ASP A 116 11.58 12.95 22.42
CA ASP A 116 11.19 12.84 23.83
C ASP A 116 12.36 12.40 24.76
N GLY A 117 13.59 12.32 24.24
CA GLY A 117 14.79 11.94 25.00
C GLY A 117 14.89 10.45 25.35
N LYS A 118 13.91 9.62 24.97
CA LYS A 118 13.85 8.18 25.18
C LYS A 118 13.22 7.51 23.97
N VAL A 119 13.77 6.39 23.53
CA VAL A 119 13.13 5.55 22.50
C VAL A 119 11.95 4.82 23.15
N ASP A 120 10.75 5.09 22.67
CA ASP A 120 9.51 4.50 23.18
C ASP A 120 8.50 4.37 22.03
N PRO A 121 8.55 3.23 21.30
CA PRO A 121 7.69 3.00 20.15
C PRO A 121 6.19 3.15 20.45
N ALA A 122 5.74 2.76 21.63
CA ALA A 122 4.34 2.88 22.04
C ALA A 122 3.93 4.37 22.16
N SER A 123 4.78 5.20 22.76
CA SER A 123 4.55 6.64 22.87
C SER A 123 4.55 7.33 21.51
N ASP A 124 5.43 6.92 20.60
CA ASP A 124 5.53 7.47 19.24
C ASP A 124 4.28 7.17 18.42
N ILE A 125 3.78 5.93 18.52
CA ILE A 125 2.55 5.51 17.85
C ILE A 125 1.35 6.30 18.39
N GLU A 126 1.21 6.38 19.72
CA GLU A 126 0.09 7.08 20.35
C GLU A 126 0.11 8.59 20.07
N THR A 127 1.28 9.19 19.91
CA THR A 127 1.43 10.61 19.54
C THR A 127 0.82 10.89 18.17
N ILE A 128 1.18 10.13 17.14
CA ILE A 128 0.64 10.31 15.79
C ILE A 128 -0.85 9.99 15.76
N LYS A 129 -1.26 8.89 16.37
CA LYS A 129 -2.66 8.48 16.48
C LYS A 129 -3.52 9.59 17.08
N THR A 130 -3.07 10.18 18.18
CA THR A 130 -3.79 11.28 18.88
C THR A 130 -3.97 12.50 17.97
N GLU A 131 -2.93 12.93 17.25
CA GLU A 131 -3.01 14.07 16.35
C GLU A 131 -4.00 13.83 15.20
N LEU A 132 -4.01 12.61 14.64
CA LEU A 132 -4.97 12.26 13.59
C LEU A 132 -6.41 12.22 14.10
N ILE A 133 -6.62 11.65 15.28
CA ILE A 133 -7.93 11.60 15.94
C ILE A 133 -8.46 13.02 16.18
N LEU A 134 -7.66 13.90 16.77
CA LEU A 134 -8.06 15.27 17.06
C LEU A 134 -8.44 16.05 15.78
N ALA A 135 -7.66 15.88 14.72
CA ALA A 135 -7.93 16.52 13.44
C ALA A 135 -9.21 16.00 12.77
N ASP A 136 -9.48 14.70 12.88
CA ASP A 136 -10.70 14.08 12.34
C ASP A 136 -11.93 14.43 13.17
N MET A 137 -11.83 14.49 14.51
CA MET A 137 -12.89 15.00 15.38
C MET A 137 -13.31 16.40 14.97
N GLN A 138 -12.36 17.33 14.81
CA GLN A 138 -12.64 18.69 14.32
C GLN A 138 -13.34 18.70 12.96
N THR A 139 -12.98 17.77 12.08
CA THR A 139 -13.57 17.64 10.74
C THR A 139 -15.03 17.19 10.83
N ILE A 140 -15.32 16.14 11.61
CA ILE A 140 -16.66 15.58 11.78
C ILE A 140 -17.57 16.52 12.55
N GLU A 141 -17.10 17.14 13.63
CA GLU A 141 -17.88 18.11 14.42
C GLU A 141 -18.39 19.28 13.57
N LYS A 142 -17.58 19.76 12.63
CA LYS A 142 -17.98 20.81 11.68
C LYS A 142 -19.01 20.32 10.65
N GLN A 143 -19.01 19.02 10.31
CA GLN A 143 -19.92 18.47 9.31
C GLN A 143 -21.29 18.11 9.89
N ILE A 144 -21.39 17.65 11.14
CA ILE A 144 -22.64 17.20 11.78
C ILE A 144 -23.78 18.24 11.68
N PRO A 145 -23.61 19.54 12.03
CA PRO A 145 -24.70 20.52 11.96
C PRO A 145 -25.21 20.75 10.53
N ARG A 146 -24.34 20.58 9.52
CA ARG A 146 -24.72 20.63 8.11
C ARG A 146 -25.53 19.42 7.73
N LEU A 147 -25.05 18.21 8.07
CA LEU A 147 -25.72 16.94 7.81
C LEU A 147 -27.11 16.89 8.44
N GLU A 148 -27.28 17.40 9.66
CA GLU A 148 -28.59 17.52 10.31
C GLU A 148 -29.60 18.36 9.52
N LYS A 149 -29.14 19.45 8.92
CA LYS A 149 -29.99 20.29 8.05
C LYS A 149 -30.33 19.59 6.74
N GLU A 150 -29.35 18.90 6.14
CA GLU A 150 -29.51 18.17 4.89
C GLU A 150 -30.47 16.98 5.04
N VAL A 151 -30.37 16.21 6.13
CA VAL A 151 -31.28 15.09 6.45
C VAL A 151 -32.69 15.62 6.69
N ARG A 152 -32.86 16.70 7.49
CA ARG A 152 -34.16 17.35 7.67
C ARG A 152 -34.78 17.84 6.36
N GLY A 153 -33.94 18.33 5.46
CA GLY A 153 -34.33 18.77 4.12
C GLY A 153 -34.49 17.65 3.10
N LYS A 154 -34.32 16.38 3.49
CA LYS A 154 -34.34 15.18 2.61
C LYS A 154 -33.36 15.27 1.42
N LYS A 155 -32.21 15.92 1.66
CA LYS A 155 -31.13 16.04 0.66
C LYS A 155 -30.04 14.96 0.83
N THR A 156 -30.00 14.34 2.00
CA THR A 156 -29.01 13.30 2.37
C THR A 156 -29.72 12.20 3.15
N GLU A 157 -29.30 10.97 2.97
CA GLU A 157 -29.83 9.81 3.68
C GLU A 157 -29.49 9.88 5.19
N PRO A 158 -30.40 9.45 6.09
CA PRO A 158 -30.15 9.44 7.53
C PRO A 158 -28.90 8.70 7.95
N ILE A 159 -28.57 7.60 7.26
CA ILE A 159 -27.39 6.78 7.54
C ILE A 159 -26.09 7.56 7.54
N VAL A 160 -25.98 8.61 6.70
CA VAL A 160 -24.77 9.44 6.64
C VAL A 160 -24.57 10.21 7.94
N LEU A 161 -25.65 10.77 8.51
CA LEU A 161 -25.59 11.46 9.81
C LEU A 161 -25.34 10.48 10.98
N GLU A 162 -25.97 9.31 10.94
CA GLU A 162 -25.77 8.26 11.94
C GLU A 162 -24.33 7.79 11.94
N THR A 163 -23.75 7.56 10.76
CA THR A 163 -22.34 7.19 10.59
C THR A 163 -21.41 8.30 11.10
N ALA A 164 -21.70 9.58 10.81
CA ALA A 164 -20.90 10.70 11.30
C ALA A 164 -20.86 10.74 12.85
N ARG A 165 -22.00 10.54 13.49
CA ARG A 165 -22.08 10.52 14.97
C ARG A 165 -21.37 9.33 15.58
N ALA A 166 -21.57 8.12 15.00
CA ALA A 166 -20.88 6.92 15.47
C ALA A 166 -19.36 7.02 15.26
N ALA A 167 -18.90 7.61 14.15
CA ALA A 167 -17.49 7.88 13.94
C ALA A 167 -16.93 8.84 15.00
N LEU A 168 -17.65 9.92 15.33
CA LEU A 168 -17.22 10.83 16.40
C LEU A 168 -17.10 10.13 17.75
N GLU A 169 -18.08 9.29 18.14
CA GLU A 169 -18.05 8.51 19.40
C GLU A 169 -16.83 7.55 19.45
N LEU A 170 -16.44 6.93 18.34
CA LEU A 170 -15.24 6.09 18.27
C LEU A 170 -13.98 6.91 18.49
N LEU A 171 -13.88 8.07 17.80
CA LEU A 171 -12.74 8.98 17.94
C LEU A 171 -12.61 9.54 19.37
N GLU A 172 -13.72 9.91 20.02
CA GLU A 172 -13.74 10.37 21.42
C GLU A 172 -13.24 9.28 22.40
N ARG A 173 -13.39 8.00 22.05
CA ARG A 173 -12.82 6.87 22.82
C ARG A 173 -11.36 6.58 22.49
N GLY A 174 -10.74 7.35 21.57
CA GLY A 174 -9.37 7.14 21.13
C GLY A 174 -9.19 5.96 20.16
N GLU A 175 -10.27 5.54 19.49
CA GLU A 175 -10.25 4.42 18.54
C GLU A 175 -10.08 4.93 17.10
N LEU A 176 -9.24 4.22 16.30
CA LEU A 176 -9.11 4.49 14.87
C LEU A 176 -10.32 3.94 14.12
N LEU A 177 -10.80 4.68 13.13
CA LEU A 177 -11.92 4.26 12.27
C LEU A 177 -11.54 3.14 11.29
N SER A 178 -10.25 2.88 11.07
CA SER A 178 -9.74 1.71 10.36
C SER A 178 -9.78 0.42 11.19
N GLY A 179 -10.07 0.51 12.48
CA GLY A 179 -10.16 -0.62 13.40
C GLY A 179 -11.47 -1.40 13.28
N PRO A 180 -11.60 -2.51 14.08
CA PRO A 180 -12.75 -3.41 13.99
C PRO A 180 -14.10 -2.74 14.22
N GLU A 181 -14.19 -1.74 15.09
CA GLU A 181 -15.45 -1.02 15.35
C GLU A 181 -15.81 -0.08 14.20
N GLY A 182 -14.83 0.60 13.62
CA GLY A 182 -15.04 1.44 12.43
C GLY A 182 -15.45 0.63 11.20
N ALA A 183 -14.99 -0.61 11.07
CA ALA A 183 -15.38 -1.51 9.99
C ALA A 183 -16.89 -1.88 10.01
N LYS A 184 -17.57 -1.71 11.14
CA LYS A 184 -19.01 -1.94 11.29
C LYS A 184 -19.87 -0.77 10.81
N LEU A 185 -19.28 0.40 10.61
CA LEU A 185 -19.95 1.59 10.10
C LEU A 185 -20.28 1.45 8.62
N ASP A 186 -21.21 2.28 8.13
CA ASP A 186 -21.46 2.38 6.69
C ASP A 186 -20.22 2.93 5.97
N GLN A 187 -19.58 2.09 5.17
CA GLN A 187 -18.28 2.39 4.56
C GLN A 187 -18.38 3.44 3.44
N ASP A 188 -19.53 3.53 2.77
CA ASP A 188 -19.74 4.53 1.71
C ASP A 188 -19.91 5.93 2.33
N ALA A 189 -20.68 6.02 3.41
CA ALA A 189 -20.83 7.24 4.17
C ALA A 189 -19.48 7.66 4.80
N LEU A 190 -18.74 6.71 5.41
CA LEU A 190 -17.46 6.97 6.05
C LEU A 190 -16.42 7.51 5.06
N ARG A 191 -16.32 6.93 3.88
CA ARG A 191 -15.44 7.41 2.80
C ARG A 191 -15.74 8.83 2.38
N SER A 192 -17.03 9.24 2.40
CA SER A 192 -17.44 10.59 2.01
C SER A 192 -16.87 11.69 2.91
N PHE A 193 -16.50 11.38 4.14
CA PHE A 193 -15.92 12.31 5.10
C PHE A 193 -14.43 12.53 4.93
N GLN A 194 -13.73 11.68 4.19
CA GLN A 194 -12.28 11.71 3.94
C GLN A 194 -11.45 11.81 5.23
N LEU A 195 -11.81 10.99 6.22
CA LEU A 195 -11.12 10.96 7.50
C LEU A 195 -9.80 10.17 7.41
N MET A 196 -8.76 10.70 8.04
CA MET A 196 -7.43 10.09 8.04
C MET A 196 -7.39 8.80 8.86
N THR A 197 -8.10 8.77 9.97
CA THR A 197 -8.19 7.59 10.86
C THR A 197 -8.96 6.42 10.27
N SER A 198 -9.69 6.62 9.15
CA SER A 198 -10.37 5.55 8.41
C SER A 198 -9.47 4.86 7.38
N LYS A 199 -8.29 5.41 7.10
CA LYS A 199 -7.31 4.81 6.18
C LYS A 199 -6.62 3.63 6.82
N PRO A 200 -6.25 2.59 6.05
CA PRO A 200 -5.46 1.48 6.57
C PRO A 200 -4.05 1.94 6.97
N PHE A 201 -3.51 1.29 8.01
CA PHE A 201 -2.18 1.56 8.54
C PHE A 201 -1.24 0.37 8.33
N ILE A 202 0.03 0.69 8.05
CA ILE A 202 1.18 -0.20 8.10
C ILE A 202 2.16 0.42 9.08
N PHE A 203 2.69 -0.37 10.00
CA PHE A 203 3.71 0.09 10.93
C PHE A 203 5.07 -0.48 10.55
N VAL A 204 6.04 0.40 10.35
CA VAL A 204 7.44 0.04 10.11
C VAL A 204 8.24 0.36 11.36
N PHE A 205 8.76 -0.67 11.99
CA PHE A 205 9.69 -0.55 13.10
C PHE A 205 11.12 -0.57 12.57
N ASN A 206 11.76 0.59 12.59
CA ASN A 206 13.16 0.73 12.20
C ASN A 206 14.04 0.27 13.37
N MET A 207 14.72 -0.86 13.21
CA MET A 207 15.49 -1.57 14.23
C MET A 207 16.99 -1.53 13.91
N ASP A 208 17.81 -1.80 14.90
CA ASP A 208 19.22 -2.11 14.69
C ASP A 208 19.39 -3.53 14.16
N ALA A 209 20.41 -3.77 13.34
CA ALA A 209 20.72 -5.09 12.83
C ALA A 209 20.90 -6.14 13.95
N ALA A 210 21.44 -5.75 15.09
CA ALA A 210 21.63 -6.62 16.25
C ALA A 210 20.33 -7.09 16.90
N GLU A 211 19.24 -6.34 16.74
CA GLU A 211 17.91 -6.64 17.31
C GLU A 211 16.98 -7.33 16.28
N MET A 212 17.43 -7.47 15.03
CA MET A 212 16.60 -8.08 13.98
C MET A 212 16.23 -9.54 14.24
N ASP A 213 16.98 -10.25 15.10
CA ASP A 213 16.69 -11.63 15.51
C ASP A 213 15.90 -11.73 16.84
N ASN A 214 15.58 -10.59 17.45
CA ASN A 214 14.88 -10.53 18.73
C ASN A 214 13.35 -10.69 18.55
N GLU A 215 12.90 -11.95 18.44
CA GLU A 215 11.48 -12.26 18.22
C GLU A 215 10.58 -11.84 19.39
N GLU A 216 11.08 -11.86 20.64
CA GLU A 216 10.32 -11.40 21.81
C GLU A 216 9.96 -9.90 21.68
N MET A 217 10.94 -9.08 21.32
CA MET A 217 10.73 -7.65 21.04
C MET A 217 9.77 -7.44 19.86
N LYS A 218 9.94 -8.21 18.79
CA LYS A 218 9.04 -8.11 17.62
C LYS A 218 7.60 -8.48 17.97
N ASP A 219 7.38 -9.49 18.82
CA ASP A 219 6.05 -9.90 19.27
C ASP A 219 5.40 -8.83 20.16
N GLU A 220 6.15 -8.18 21.03
CA GLU A 220 5.70 -7.03 21.79
C GLU A 220 5.27 -5.89 20.85
N LEU A 221 6.11 -5.55 19.86
CA LEU A 221 5.83 -4.49 18.90
C LEU A 221 4.63 -4.82 17.99
N ARG A 222 4.49 -6.08 17.55
CA ARG A 222 3.30 -6.54 16.81
C ARG A 222 2.02 -6.35 17.63
N SER A 223 2.09 -6.64 18.92
CA SER A 223 0.95 -6.51 19.83
C SER A 223 0.47 -5.08 20.01
N LEU A 224 1.36 -4.08 19.90
CA LEU A 224 1.02 -2.65 19.99
C LEU A 224 0.14 -2.17 18.85
N VAL A 225 0.26 -2.80 17.68
CA VAL A 225 -0.35 -2.30 16.43
C VAL A 225 -1.43 -3.22 15.86
N ALA A 226 -1.63 -4.40 16.46
CA ALA A 226 -2.62 -5.35 15.99
C ALA A 226 -4.04 -4.71 15.94
N PRO A 227 -4.84 -4.96 14.89
CA PRO A 227 -4.63 -5.96 13.82
C PRO A 227 -3.86 -5.42 12.59
N ALA A 228 -3.28 -4.23 12.65
CA ALA A 228 -2.51 -3.68 11.54
C ALA A 228 -1.19 -4.46 11.33
N GLU A 229 -0.66 -4.38 10.10
CA GLU A 229 0.58 -5.06 9.74
C GLU A 229 1.81 -4.36 10.35
N ALA A 230 2.73 -5.15 10.89
CA ALA A 230 4.02 -4.72 11.43
C ALA A 230 5.17 -5.23 10.57
N ILE A 231 6.01 -4.33 10.09
CA ILE A 231 7.22 -4.61 9.32
C ILE A 231 8.43 -4.22 10.16
N PHE A 232 9.42 -5.08 10.20
CA PHE A 232 10.69 -4.85 10.88
C PHE A 232 11.78 -4.75 9.83
N LEU A 233 12.56 -3.69 9.85
CA LEU A 233 13.69 -3.48 8.95
C LEU A 233 14.74 -2.56 9.60
N ASP A 234 15.95 -2.62 9.09
CA ASP A 234 16.98 -1.63 9.33
C ASP A 234 17.08 -0.72 8.09
N ALA A 235 16.68 0.54 8.25
CA ALA A 235 16.62 1.48 7.13
C ALA A 235 18.02 1.79 6.54
N GLN A 236 19.09 1.65 7.30
CA GLN A 236 20.45 1.82 6.82
C GLN A 236 20.88 0.62 5.99
N PHE A 237 20.63 -0.60 6.46
CA PHE A 237 20.86 -1.83 5.72
C PHE A 237 20.12 -1.83 4.37
N GLU A 238 18.85 -1.42 4.37
CA GLU A 238 18.07 -1.27 3.14
C GLU A 238 18.68 -0.27 2.16
N ALA A 239 19.20 0.85 2.68
CA ALA A 239 19.85 1.87 1.86
C ALA A 239 21.17 1.35 1.22
N GLU A 240 21.89 0.47 1.92
CA GLU A 240 23.09 -0.18 1.41
C GLU A 240 22.75 -1.24 0.37
N LEU A 241 21.73 -2.08 0.59
CA LEU A 241 21.26 -3.09 -0.36
C LEU A 241 20.92 -2.51 -1.74
N VAL A 242 20.25 -1.37 -1.77
CA VAL A 242 19.84 -0.72 -3.03
C VAL A 242 21.05 -0.20 -3.84
N GLU A 243 22.22 -0.04 -3.23
CA GLU A 243 23.44 0.39 -3.93
C GLU A 243 24.21 -0.76 -4.57
N LEU A 244 23.89 -2.01 -4.21
CA LEU A 244 24.55 -3.23 -4.70
C LEU A 244 23.91 -3.71 -6.02
N ASP A 245 24.66 -4.49 -6.75
CA ASP A 245 24.07 -5.29 -7.83
C ASP A 245 23.26 -6.48 -7.28
N GLU A 246 22.50 -7.14 -8.14
CA GLU A 246 21.53 -8.17 -7.74
C GLU A 246 22.20 -9.40 -7.08
N GLU A 247 23.45 -9.73 -7.47
CA GLU A 247 24.20 -10.87 -6.94
C GLU A 247 24.74 -10.55 -5.55
N ASP A 248 25.38 -9.39 -5.40
CA ASP A 248 25.92 -8.90 -4.13
C ASP A 248 24.80 -8.63 -3.11
N ALA A 249 23.68 -8.07 -3.55
CA ALA A 249 22.52 -7.84 -2.67
C ALA A 249 21.92 -9.16 -2.13
N ARG A 250 21.84 -10.20 -2.97
CA ARG A 250 21.39 -11.53 -2.52
C ARG A 250 22.38 -12.17 -1.53
N GLU A 251 23.69 -12.02 -1.75
CA GLU A 251 24.70 -12.53 -0.82
C GLU A 251 24.59 -11.84 0.53
N MET A 252 24.48 -10.50 0.53
CA MET A 252 24.32 -9.70 1.75
C MET A 252 23.03 -10.04 2.54
N LEU A 253 21.91 -10.26 1.85
CA LEU A 253 20.66 -10.74 2.46
C LEU A 253 20.82 -12.11 3.09
N ALA A 254 21.46 -13.05 2.38
CA ALA A 254 21.70 -14.40 2.90
C ALA A 254 22.63 -14.39 4.13
N GLU A 255 23.67 -13.56 4.14
CA GLU A 255 24.56 -13.36 5.29
C GLU A 255 23.83 -12.77 6.50
N SER A 256 22.84 -11.90 6.27
CA SER A 256 22.01 -11.32 7.34
C SER A 256 20.88 -12.24 7.81
N GLY A 257 20.73 -13.43 7.19
CA GLY A 257 19.66 -14.37 7.52
C GLY A 257 18.27 -13.95 7.05
N GLN A 258 18.17 -13.01 6.12
CA GLN A 258 16.89 -12.52 5.57
C GLN A 258 16.60 -13.16 4.20
N ASP A 259 15.37 -13.60 3.98
CA ASP A 259 14.92 -14.18 2.71
C ASP A 259 14.51 -13.13 1.66
N GLU A 260 14.11 -11.95 2.11
CA GLU A 260 13.70 -10.82 1.28
C GLU A 260 14.14 -9.48 1.92
N SER A 261 14.30 -8.44 1.11
CA SER A 261 14.56 -7.09 1.64
C SER A 261 13.34 -6.54 2.39
N GLY A 262 13.58 -5.65 3.35
CA GLY A 262 12.50 -4.94 4.04
C GLY A 262 11.68 -4.08 3.09
N LEU A 263 12.30 -3.52 2.04
CA LEU A 263 11.60 -2.76 1.00
C LEU A 263 10.67 -3.64 0.16
N ASP A 264 11.08 -4.83 -0.24
CA ASP A 264 10.24 -5.79 -0.97
C ASP A 264 9.04 -6.21 -0.11
N LYS A 265 9.30 -6.50 1.16
CA LYS A 265 8.24 -6.79 2.14
C LYS A 265 7.29 -5.63 2.32
N LEU A 266 7.81 -4.40 2.40
CA LEU A 266 6.99 -3.19 2.51
C LEU A 266 6.14 -2.98 1.25
N ALA A 267 6.69 -3.20 0.06
CA ALA A 267 5.95 -3.13 -1.19
C ALA A 267 4.80 -4.15 -1.23
N ARG A 268 5.07 -5.41 -0.85
CA ARG A 268 4.08 -6.49 -0.82
C ARG A 268 2.96 -6.21 0.20
N VAL A 269 3.33 -5.88 1.43
CA VAL A 269 2.35 -5.55 2.48
C VAL A 269 1.54 -4.30 2.11
N GLY A 270 2.19 -3.29 1.53
CA GLY A 270 1.53 -2.09 1.04
C GLY A 270 0.51 -2.37 -0.04
N PHE A 271 0.86 -3.23 -0.99
CA PHE A 271 -0.02 -3.66 -2.06
C PHE A 271 -1.27 -4.37 -1.52
N ASP A 272 -1.09 -5.30 -0.60
CA ASP A 272 -2.19 -6.02 0.06
C ASP A 272 -3.07 -5.11 0.90
N THR A 273 -2.46 -4.19 1.65
CA THR A 273 -3.15 -3.21 2.51
C THR A 273 -4.05 -2.27 1.70
N LEU A 274 -3.66 -1.93 0.48
CA LEU A 274 -4.47 -1.15 -0.46
C LEU A 274 -5.59 -1.98 -1.12
N GLY A 275 -5.72 -3.27 -0.79
CA GLY A 275 -6.72 -4.17 -1.38
C GLY A 275 -6.47 -4.46 -2.85
N LEU A 276 -5.22 -4.44 -3.28
CA LEU A 276 -4.80 -4.68 -4.65
C LEU A 276 -4.52 -6.16 -4.93
N GLN A 277 -4.57 -6.52 -6.18
CA GLN A 277 -4.12 -7.80 -6.73
C GLN A 277 -3.62 -7.60 -8.15
N THR A 278 -2.97 -8.62 -8.73
CA THR A 278 -2.46 -8.56 -10.09
C THR A 278 -3.11 -9.63 -10.98
N TYR A 279 -3.39 -9.25 -12.22
CA TYR A 279 -3.51 -10.21 -13.29
C TYR A 279 -2.32 -10.05 -14.25
N LEU A 280 -2.05 -11.08 -15.05
CA LEU A 280 -0.85 -11.18 -15.86
C LEU A 280 -1.20 -11.22 -17.35
N THR A 281 -0.37 -10.58 -18.15
CA THR A 281 -0.39 -10.75 -19.61
C THR A 281 1.00 -11.15 -20.07
N ALA A 282 1.09 -12.03 -21.03
CA ALA A 282 2.37 -12.46 -21.59
C ALA A 282 2.30 -12.64 -23.10
N GLY A 283 3.38 -12.23 -23.77
CA GLY A 283 3.58 -12.36 -25.20
C GLY A 283 5.05 -12.12 -25.55
N GLU A 284 5.42 -12.21 -26.84
CA GLU A 284 6.81 -12.04 -27.29
C GLU A 284 7.44 -10.69 -26.89
N LYS A 285 6.65 -9.62 -26.77
CA LYS A 285 7.16 -8.30 -26.44
C LYS A 285 7.42 -8.13 -24.95
N GLU A 286 6.47 -8.59 -24.11
CA GLU A 286 6.53 -8.40 -22.68
C GLU A 286 5.70 -9.43 -21.91
N ALA A 287 6.16 -9.77 -20.70
CA ALA A 287 5.39 -10.35 -19.64
C ALA A 287 5.12 -9.26 -18.59
N ARG A 288 3.86 -9.05 -18.22
CA ARG A 288 3.48 -7.90 -17.39
C ARG A 288 2.45 -8.24 -16.34
N ALA A 289 2.63 -7.72 -15.13
CA ALA A 289 1.63 -7.68 -14.08
C ALA A 289 0.86 -6.36 -14.14
N TRP A 290 -0.46 -6.45 -14.07
CA TRP A 290 -1.38 -5.31 -14.09
C TRP A 290 -2.08 -5.22 -12.74
N THR A 291 -2.04 -4.05 -12.15
CA THR A 291 -2.66 -3.79 -10.84
C THR A 291 -4.15 -3.51 -10.98
N ILE A 292 -4.95 -4.24 -10.22
CA ILE A 292 -6.40 -4.06 -10.07
C ILE A 292 -6.80 -4.15 -8.61
N HIS A 293 -8.00 -3.73 -8.26
CA HIS A 293 -8.56 -3.97 -6.93
C HIS A 293 -9.11 -5.39 -6.80
N LYS A 294 -8.98 -5.98 -5.62
CA LYS A 294 -9.66 -7.23 -5.28
C LYS A 294 -11.16 -7.05 -5.49
N GLY A 295 -11.76 -7.95 -6.27
CA GLY A 295 -13.18 -7.87 -6.63
C GLY A 295 -13.49 -7.15 -7.95
N ASP A 296 -12.47 -6.60 -8.64
CA ASP A 296 -12.69 -6.03 -9.98
C ASP A 296 -13.08 -7.09 -11.00
N THR A 297 -14.02 -6.72 -11.87
CA THR A 297 -14.48 -7.60 -12.97
C THR A 297 -13.59 -7.48 -14.20
N ALA A 298 -13.67 -8.46 -15.09
CA ALA A 298 -12.87 -8.51 -16.32
C ALA A 298 -12.94 -7.24 -17.17
N PRO A 299 -14.09 -6.57 -17.37
CA PRO A 299 -14.14 -5.28 -18.06
C PRO A 299 -13.32 -4.18 -17.36
N LYS A 300 -13.41 -4.07 -16.02
CA LYS A 300 -12.62 -3.11 -15.25
C LYS A 300 -11.12 -3.39 -15.38
N ALA A 301 -10.74 -4.67 -15.27
CA ALA A 301 -9.35 -5.10 -15.46
C ALA A 301 -8.85 -4.74 -16.87
N ALA A 302 -9.64 -4.98 -17.92
CA ALA A 302 -9.30 -4.56 -19.27
C ALA A 302 -9.13 -3.04 -19.40
N GLY A 303 -9.91 -2.27 -18.64
CA GLY A 303 -9.84 -0.80 -18.56
C GLY A 303 -8.52 -0.27 -18.06
N VAL A 304 -7.81 -1.03 -17.22
CA VAL A 304 -6.46 -0.66 -16.73
C VAL A 304 -5.43 -0.65 -17.86
N ILE A 305 -5.58 -1.50 -18.87
CA ILE A 305 -4.74 -1.47 -20.07
C ILE A 305 -5.08 -0.23 -20.92
N HIS A 306 -6.37 -0.07 -21.23
CA HIS A 306 -6.88 1.08 -21.98
C HIS A 306 -8.40 1.22 -21.80
N THR A 307 -8.91 2.44 -21.68
CA THR A 307 -10.35 2.71 -21.51
C THR A 307 -11.23 2.14 -22.63
N ASP A 308 -10.70 2.04 -23.84
CA ASP A 308 -11.44 1.44 -24.97
C ASP A 308 -11.61 -0.07 -24.79
N PHE A 309 -10.71 -0.76 -24.09
CA PHE A 309 -10.85 -2.18 -23.78
C PHE A 309 -12.01 -2.43 -22.83
N GLU A 310 -12.23 -1.54 -21.86
CA GLU A 310 -13.39 -1.60 -20.97
C GLU A 310 -14.69 -1.38 -21.72
N LYS A 311 -14.75 -0.31 -22.53
CA LYS A 311 -15.95 0.06 -23.29
C LYS A 311 -16.32 -0.97 -24.35
N GLY A 312 -15.32 -1.48 -25.06
CA GLY A 312 -15.46 -2.46 -26.13
C GLY A 312 -15.37 -3.91 -25.68
N PHE A 313 -15.36 -4.20 -24.38
CA PHE A 313 -15.15 -5.54 -23.85
C PHE A 313 -16.17 -6.55 -24.40
N ILE A 314 -15.67 -7.66 -24.93
CA ILE A 314 -16.47 -8.78 -25.42
C ILE A 314 -16.34 -9.96 -24.48
N LYS A 315 -15.13 -10.43 -24.22
CA LYS A 315 -14.79 -11.57 -23.36
C LYS A 315 -13.31 -11.56 -22.98
N ALA A 316 -12.95 -12.33 -21.96
CA ALA A 316 -11.58 -12.62 -21.59
C ALA A 316 -11.29 -14.11 -21.80
N GLU A 317 -10.14 -14.43 -22.40
CA GLU A 317 -9.55 -15.76 -22.37
C GLU A 317 -8.64 -15.82 -21.13
N VAL A 318 -9.01 -16.64 -20.16
CA VAL A 318 -8.36 -16.70 -18.84
C VAL A 318 -7.83 -18.09 -18.60
N VAL A 319 -6.58 -18.17 -18.13
CA VAL A 319 -5.96 -19.40 -17.62
C VAL A 319 -5.25 -19.05 -16.32
N SER A 320 -5.32 -19.92 -15.30
CA SER A 320 -4.53 -19.70 -14.09
C SER A 320 -3.04 -19.84 -14.39
N TYR A 321 -2.22 -19.11 -13.65
CA TYR A 321 -0.76 -19.21 -13.78
C TYR A 321 -0.29 -20.68 -13.67
N ASP A 322 -0.79 -21.40 -12.67
CA ASP A 322 -0.36 -22.79 -12.40
C ASP A 322 -0.73 -23.74 -13.54
N ASP A 323 -1.96 -23.66 -14.07
CA ASP A 323 -2.40 -24.45 -15.21
C ASP A 323 -1.58 -24.16 -16.47
N LEU A 324 -1.18 -22.90 -16.68
CA LEU A 324 -0.37 -22.51 -17.82
C LEU A 324 1.07 -23.03 -17.70
N VAL A 325 1.66 -22.97 -16.50
CA VAL A 325 3.01 -23.49 -16.23
C VAL A 325 3.03 -25.02 -16.38
N GLU A 326 2.02 -25.72 -15.85
CA GLU A 326 1.88 -27.17 -16.00
C GLU A 326 1.77 -27.58 -17.49
N ALA A 327 0.99 -26.83 -18.26
CA ALA A 327 0.83 -27.09 -19.69
C ALA A 327 2.06 -26.71 -20.52
N GLY A 328 2.91 -25.80 -20.04
CA GLY A 328 4.13 -25.35 -20.70
C GLY A 328 3.90 -24.42 -21.92
N SER A 329 2.68 -24.22 -22.37
CA SER A 329 2.33 -23.27 -23.44
C SER A 329 0.83 -22.96 -23.47
N MET A 330 0.45 -21.81 -24.00
CA MET A 330 -0.96 -21.44 -24.22
C MET A 330 -1.68 -22.42 -25.14
N ALA A 331 -1.02 -22.95 -26.16
CA ALA A 331 -1.60 -23.94 -27.09
C ALA A 331 -1.92 -25.26 -26.36
N ALA A 332 -1.02 -25.74 -25.52
CA ALA A 332 -1.21 -26.94 -24.73
C ALA A 332 -2.30 -26.75 -23.65
N ALA A 333 -2.34 -25.58 -22.99
CA ALA A 333 -3.39 -25.24 -22.04
C ALA A 333 -4.78 -25.21 -22.71
N LYS A 334 -4.89 -24.65 -23.93
CA LYS A 334 -6.13 -24.71 -24.74
C LYS A 334 -6.53 -26.14 -25.09
N ALA A 335 -5.57 -26.95 -25.52
CA ALA A 335 -5.83 -28.36 -25.86
C ALA A 335 -6.27 -29.21 -24.64
N ALA A 336 -5.76 -28.86 -23.45
CA ALA A 336 -6.14 -29.49 -22.18
C ALA A 336 -7.47 -28.96 -21.60
N GLY A 337 -8.10 -27.97 -22.25
CA GLY A 337 -9.35 -27.35 -21.79
C GLY A 337 -9.20 -26.47 -20.54
N LYS A 338 -8.00 -26.02 -20.24
CA LYS A 338 -7.67 -25.18 -19.07
C LYS A 338 -7.96 -23.68 -19.31
N VAL A 339 -8.07 -23.26 -20.58
CA VAL A 339 -8.38 -21.87 -20.92
C VAL A 339 -9.89 -21.68 -20.90
N ARG A 340 -10.34 -20.79 -20.02
CA ARG A 340 -11.75 -20.42 -19.83
C ARG A 340 -12.09 -19.21 -20.70
N MET A 341 -13.35 -19.14 -21.15
CA MET A 341 -13.90 -17.97 -21.81
C MET A 341 -14.83 -17.27 -20.85
N GLU A 342 -14.39 -16.14 -20.32
CA GLU A 342 -15.10 -15.42 -19.27
C GLU A 342 -15.81 -14.17 -19.80
N GLY A 343 -16.98 -13.89 -19.23
CA GLY A 343 -17.83 -12.75 -19.58
C GLY A 343 -17.61 -11.52 -18.70
N LYS A 344 -18.58 -10.59 -18.80
CA LYS A 344 -18.50 -9.29 -18.10
C LYS A 344 -18.56 -9.39 -16.57
N ASP A 345 -19.20 -10.42 -16.05
CA ASP A 345 -19.43 -10.60 -14.62
C ASP A 345 -18.30 -11.40 -13.93
N TYR A 346 -17.31 -11.84 -14.71
CA TYR A 346 -16.17 -12.57 -14.15
C TYR A 346 -15.35 -11.64 -13.23
N VAL A 347 -15.23 -12.04 -11.98
CA VAL A 347 -14.36 -11.39 -11.01
C VAL A 347 -12.95 -11.96 -11.16
N MET A 348 -12.00 -11.08 -11.40
CA MET A 348 -10.60 -11.45 -11.62
C MET A 348 -9.97 -12.06 -10.36
N GLU A 349 -9.18 -13.10 -10.56
CA GLU A 349 -8.38 -13.73 -9.51
C GLU A 349 -6.91 -13.34 -9.63
N ASP A 350 -6.18 -13.31 -8.49
CA ASP A 350 -4.74 -13.02 -8.52
C ASP A 350 -3.99 -14.11 -9.29
N GLY A 351 -3.13 -13.68 -10.22
CA GLY A 351 -2.37 -14.59 -11.07
C GLY A 351 -3.12 -15.12 -12.29
N ASP A 352 -4.33 -14.66 -12.58
CA ASP A 352 -4.96 -14.93 -13.86
C ASP A 352 -4.08 -14.45 -15.02
N VAL A 353 -3.78 -15.33 -15.97
CA VAL A 353 -3.11 -14.97 -17.21
C VAL A 353 -4.17 -14.76 -18.29
N VAL A 354 -4.24 -13.54 -18.86
CA VAL A 354 -5.44 -13.08 -19.59
C VAL A 354 -5.10 -12.53 -20.96
N GLU A 355 -5.96 -12.83 -21.92
CA GLU A 355 -6.06 -12.16 -23.22
C GLU A 355 -7.48 -11.58 -23.40
N PHE A 356 -7.60 -10.25 -23.40
CA PHE A 356 -8.88 -9.59 -23.61
C PHE A 356 -9.26 -9.50 -25.08
N ARG A 357 -10.54 -9.81 -25.38
CA ARG A 357 -11.14 -9.59 -26.70
C ARG A 357 -12.11 -8.42 -26.60
N PHE A 358 -11.88 -7.41 -27.42
CA PHE A 358 -12.68 -6.19 -27.45
C PHE A 358 -12.92 -5.74 -28.89
N ASN A 359 -13.93 -4.89 -29.06
CA ASN A 359 -14.25 -4.25 -30.33
C ASN A 359 -14.40 -2.75 -30.08
N VAL A 360 -13.67 -1.93 -30.84
CA VAL A 360 -13.67 -0.47 -30.76
C VAL A 360 -14.50 0.10 -31.91
#